data_703c4dbedad05665eb5b7239b855303c
#
_entry.id   703c4dbedad05665eb5b7239b855303c
#
_cell.length_a   1.000
_cell.length_b   1.000
_cell.length_c   1.000
_cell.angle_alpha   90.00
_cell.angle_beta   90.00
_cell.angle_gamma   90.00
#
_symmetry.space_group_name_H-M   'P 1'
#
loop_
_entity.id
_entity.type
_entity.pdbx_description
1 polymer ?
#
loop_
_entity_poly.entity_id
_entity_poly.type
_entity_poly.pdbx_seq_one_letter_code
_entity_poly.pdbx_strand_id
1 'polypeptide(L)'
;MSKVIICQGIQGSGKSTWALNWVKEKPTKRVRINRDSLRKMFGKYWVLEREELCNIVEDKAIAYAITKGFDVIIDDTNLNPKTIEHIKELVLNVDSKADIIYKLFNTPLTECVTRVEKRNASLPEDEQIPISVVLETFDRYKEVYGLIFK
;
A
#
# COMPACT_ATOMS: atom_id res chain seq x y z
N MET A 1 -9.94 -20.33 3.05
CA MET A 1 -10.34 -18.93 3.28
C MET A 1 -9.08 -18.10 3.45
N SER A 2 -8.86 -17.13 2.58
CA SER A 2 -7.70 -16.26 2.64
C SER A 2 -7.93 -15.07 3.56
N LYS A 3 -6.85 -14.68 4.25
CA LYS A 3 -6.81 -13.42 4.97
C LYS A 3 -6.21 -12.36 4.05
N VAL A 4 -6.89 -11.23 3.92
CA VAL A 4 -6.43 -10.10 3.11
C VAL A 4 -6.34 -8.87 3.99
N ILE A 5 -5.13 -8.36 4.19
CA ILE A 5 -4.90 -7.15 4.97
C ILE A 5 -4.73 -5.98 4.01
N ILE A 6 -5.56 -4.98 4.15
CA ILE A 6 -5.47 -3.73 3.38
C ILE A 6 -4.84 -2.68 4.31
N CYS A 7 -3.58 -2.37 4.06
CA CYS A 7 -2.91 -1.31 4.80
C CYS A 7 -3.46 0.04 4.35
N GLN A 8 -3.68 0.94 5.29
CA GLN A 8 -4.16 2.30 5.04
C GLN A 8 -3.26 3.29 5.78
N GLY A 9 -2.73 4.26 5.10
CA GLY A 9 -1.88 5.26 5.73
C GLY A 9 -1.12 6.10 4.73
N ILE A 10 -0.69 7.27 5.14
CA ILE A 10 0.12 8.16 4.31
C ILE A 10 1.55 7.62 4.16
N GLN A 11 2.31 8.22 3.27
CA GLN A 11 3.72 7.90 3.08
C GLN A 11 4.49 8.10 4.39
N GLY A 12 5.38 7.19 4.72
CA GLY A 12 6.17 7.26 5.96
C GLY A 12 5.46 6.79 7.22
N SER A 13 4.26 6.25 7.13
CA SER A 13 3.49 5.81 8.30
C SER A 13 3.89 4.45 8.87
N GLY A 14 4.81 3.72 8.23
CA GLY A 14 5.31 2.43 8.72
C GLY A 14 4.66 1.20 8.10
N LYS A 15 3.85 1.36 7.08
CA LYS A 15 3.15 0.25 6.40
C LYS A 15 4.11 -0.82 5.90
N SER A 16 5.14 -0.42 5.16
CA SER A 16 6.07 -1.37 4.52
C SER A 16 6.86 -2.17 5.54
N THR A 17 7.34 -1.53 6.59
CA THR A 17 8.05 -2.21 7.68
C THR A 17 7.18 -3.28 8.33
N TRP A 18 5.94 -2.93 8.64
CA TRP A 18 4.99 -3.85 9.23
C TRP A 18 4.65 -5.01 8.29
N ALA A 19 4.37 -4.68 7.03
CA ALA A 19 4.01 -5.68 6.01
C ALA A 19 5.13 -6.69 5.75
N LEU A 20 6.37 -6.22 5.65
CA LEU A 20 7.54 -7.09 5.45
C LEU A 20 7.74 -8.03 6.64
N ASN A 21 7.59 -7.54 7.86
CA ASN A 21 7.70 -8.38 9.05
C ASN A 21 6.57 -9.42 9.12
N TRP A 22 5.36 -9.03 8.75
CA TRP A 22 4.22 -9.94 8.71
C TRP A 22 4.45 -11.11 7.73
N VAL A 23 5.00 -10.82 6.55
CA VAL A 23 5.34 -11.87 5.58
C VAL A 23 6.45 -12.77 6.10
N LYS A 24 7.48 -12.20 6.75
CA LYS A 24 8.61 -12.98 7.30
C LYS A 24 8.20 -14.02 8.32
N GLU A 25 7.13 -13.80 9.05
CA GLU A 25 6.62 -14.77 10.03
C GLU A 25 6.16 -16.08 9.38
N LYS A 26 5.60 -16.01 8.16
CA LYS A 26 5.11 -17.17 7.40
C LYS A 26 5.42 -17.00 5.92
N PRO A 27 6.69 -17.06 5.53
CA PRO A 27 7.12 -16.69 4.18
C PRO A 27 6.59 -17.59 3.07
N THR A 28 6.19 -18.82 3.39
CA THR A 28 5.62 -19.75 2.41
C THR A 28 4.09 -19.61 2.26
N LYS A 29 3.45 -18.83 3.13
CA LYS A 29 1.99 -18.71 3.18
C LYS A 29 1.47 -17.30 2.94
N ARG A 30 2.32 -16.31 3.05
CA ARG A 30 1.96 -14.89 2.99
C ARG A 30 2.71 -14.19 1.87
N VAL A 31 2.02 -13.31 1.16
CA VAL A 31 2.61 -12.47 0.12
C VAL A 31 2.30 -11.01 0.35
N ARG A 32 3.25 -10.15 -0.02
CA ARG A 32 3.10 -8.71 0.02
C ARG A 32 2.98 -8.18 -1.40
N ILE A 33 2.01 -7.30 -1.61
CA ILE A 33 1.81 -6.59 -2.86
C ILE A 33 1.98 -5.10 -2.60
N ASN A 34 2.86 -4.46 -3.35
CA ASN A 34 3.20 -3.06 -3.17
C ASN A 34 3.38 -2.38 -4.51
N ARG A 35 2.62 -1.31 -4.74
CA ARG A 35 2.61 -0.59 -6.01
C ARG A 35 3.95 0.08 -6.32
N ASP A 36 4.60 0.67 -5.32
CA ASP A 36 5.89 1.30 -5.53
C ASP A 36 6.96 0.31 -6.00
N SER A 37 6.93 -0.92 -5.49
CA SER A 37 7.81 -1.99 -5.94
C SER A 37 7.54 -2.35 -7.41
N LEU A 38 6.27 -2.35 -7.83
CA LEU A 38 5.91 -2.57 -9.23
C LEU A 38 6.43 -1.44 -10.13
N ARG A 39 6.27 -0.19 -9.71
CA ARG A 39 6.78 0.96 -10.45
C ARG A 39 8.28 0.85 -10.67
N LYS A 40 9.04 0.52 -9.63
CA LYS A 40 10.49 0.34 -9.71
C LYS A 40 10.88 -0.83 -10.59
N MET A 41 10.12 -1.91 -10.53
CA MET A 41 10.35 -3.09 -11.37
C MET A 41 10.22 -2.76 -12.86
N PHE A 42 9.34 -1.84 -13.22
CA PHE A 42 9.11 -1.43 -14.61
C PHE A 42 10.09 -0.38 -15.14
N GLY A 43 11.02 0.08 -14.33
CA GLY A 43 12.04 1.06 -14.71
C GLY A 43 11.88 2.39 -13.97
N LYS A 44 11.73 3.50 -14.72
CA LYS A 44 11.54 4.82 -14.11
C LYS A 44 10.37 4.79 -13.12
N TYR A 45 10.58 5.33 -11.92
CA TYR A 45 9.64 5.21 -10.82
C TYR A 45 8.25 5.77 -11.13
N TRP A 46 8.16 6.97 -11.70
CA TRP A 46 6.87 7.58 -12.02
C TRP A 46 6.73 7.85 -13.51
N VAL A 47 5.78 7.16 -14.14
CA VAL A 47 5.36 7.36 -15.53
C VAL A 47 3.83 7.25 -15.56
N LEU A 48 3.14 8.36 -15.78
CA LEU A 48 1.67 8.39 -15.70
C LEU A 48 1.02 7.36 -16.65
N GLU A 49 1.51 7.25 -17.87
CA GLU A 49 0.98 6.33 -18.88
C GLU A 49 1.14 4.86 -18.50
N ARG A 50 1.98 4.57 -17.53
CA ARG A 50 2.25 3.20 -17.05
C ARG A 50 1.44 2.83 -15.80
N GLU A 51 0.72 3.78 -15.19
CA GLU A 51 -0.05 3.50 -13.97
C GLU A 51 -1.16 2.48 -14.20
N GLU A 52 -1.74 2.42 -15.40
CA GLU A 52 -2.70 1.38 -15.74
C GLU A 52 -2.07 -0.01 -15.73
N LEU A 53 -0.82 -0.15 -16.23
CA LEU A 53 -0.09 -1.41 -16.13
C LEU A 53 0.12 -1.82 -14.68
N CYS A 54 0.47 -0.88 -13.81
CA CYS A 54 0.59 -1.15 -12.37
C CYS A 54 -0.72 -1.66 -11.78
N ASN A 55 -1.85 -1.03 -12.14
CA ASN A 55 -3.19 -1.46 -11.69
C ASN A 55 -3.49 -2.89 -12.13
N ILE A 56 -3.25 -3.21 -13.40
CA ILE A 56 -3.54 -4.55 -13.95
C ILE A 56 -2.68 -5.61 -13.28
N VAL A 57 -1.37 -5.36 -13.13
CA VAL A 57 -0.46 -6.32 -12.51
C VAL A 57 -0.79 -6.52 -11.04
N GLU A 58 -1.09 -5.45 -10.32
CA GLU A 58 -1.50 -5.53 -8.91
C GLU A 58 -2.77 -6.36 -8.75
N ASP A 59 -3.80 -6.09 -9.55
CA ASP A 59 -5.06 -6.82 -9.51
C ASP A 59 -4.87 -8.31 -9.82
N LYS A 60 -4.08 -8.63 -10.83
CA LYS A 60 -3.77 -10.03 -11.19
C LYS A 60 -2.99 -10.73 -10.10
N ALA A 61 -2.04 -10.07 -9.47
CA ALA A 61 -1.25 -10.63 -8.38
C ALA A 61 -2.13 -10.94 -7.17
N ILE A 62 -3.02 -10.02 -6.79
CA ILE A 62 -3.97 -10.23 -5.69
C ILE A 62 -4.88 -11.43 -5.98
N ALA A 63 -5.52 -11.44 -7.14
CA ALA A 63 -6.46 -12.49 -7.53
C ALA A 63 -5.80 -13.86 -7.58
N TYR A 64 -4.62 -13.95 -8.19
CA TYR A 64 -3.89 -15.21 -8.29
C TYR A 64 -3.45 -15.73 -6.91
N ALA A 65 -2.91 -14.86 -6.07
CA ALA A 65 -2.46 -15.23 -4.72
C ALA A 65 -3.61 -15.80 -3.89
N ILE A 66 -4.78 -15.17 -3.92
CA ILE A 66 -5.96 -15.64 -3.21
C ILE A 66 -6.42 -16.98 -3.77
N THR A 67 -6.46 -17.14 -5.09
CA THR A 67 -6.84 -18.40 -5.76
C THR A 67 -5.94 -19.55 -5.31
N LYS A 68 -4.66 -19.28 -5.05
CA LYS A 68 -3.69 -20.28 -4.61
C LYS A 68 -3.66 -20.49 -3.10
N GLY A 69 -4.51 -19.80 -2.36
CA GLY A 69 -4.62 -19.98 -0.91
C GLY A 69 -3.60 -19.20 -0.07
N PHE A 70 -2.91 -18.24 -0.66
CA PHE A 70 -2.04 -17.34 0.11
C PHE A 70 -2.85 -16.33 0.91
N ASP A 71 -2.34 -15.94 2.07
CA ASP A 71 -2.76 -14.72 2.74
C ASP A 71 -2.00 -13.55 2.12
N VAL A 72 -2.70 -12.43 1.92
CA VAL A 72 -2.19 -11.29 1.15
C VAL A 72 -2.20 -10.03 2.00
N ILE A 73 -1.13 -9.26 1.94
CA ILE A 73 -1.11 -7.90 2.47
C ILE A 73 -0.90 -6.90 1.33
N ILE A 74 -1.81 -5.95 1.20
CA ILE A 74 -1.77 -4.90 0.19
C ILE A 74 -1.20 -3.65 0.85
N ASP A 75 0.07 -3.41 0.57
CA ASP A 75 0.89 -2.39 1.21
C ASP A 75 0.98 -1.15 0.33
N ASP A 76 -0.15 -0.45 0.22
CA ASP A 76 -0.26 0.82 -0.50
C ASP A 76 -0.93 1.83 0.44
N THR A 77 -1.09 3.08 0.02
CA THR A 77 -1.76 4.10 0.85
C THR A 77 -3.22 3.75 1.12
N ASN A 78 -3.93 3.25 0.12
CA ASN A 78 -5.31 2.74 0.22
C ASN A 78 -6.27 3.62 1.03
N LEU A 79 -6.18 4.92 0.83
CA LEU A 79 -7.05 5.90 1.51
C LEU A 79 -8.19 6.39 0.63
N ASN A 80 -8.08 6.21 -0.69
CA ASN A 80 -9.14 6.57 -1.62
C ASN A 80 -10.29 5.56 -1.53
N PRO A 81 -11.52 5.98 -1.19
CA PRO A 81 -12.67 5.07 -1.08
C PRO A 81 -12.94 4.24 -2.34
N LYS A 82 -12.69 4.78 -3.52
CA LYS A 82 -12.85 4.05 -4.79
C LYS A 82 -11.85 2.90 -4.91
N THR A 83 -10.61 3.13 -4.51
CA THR A 83 -9.57 2.10 -4.49
C THR A 83 -9.92 0.98 -3.53
N ILE A 84 -10.39 1.33 -2.33
CA ILE A 84 -10.79 0.36 -1.31
C ILE A 84 -11.95 -0.49 -1.81
N GLU A 85 -12.96 0.11 -2.40
CA GLU A 85 -14.11 -0.60 -2.94
C GLU A 85 -13.70 -1.54 -4.08
N HIS A 86 -12.83 -1.08 -4.97
CA HIS A 86 -12.29 -1.90 -6.06
C HIS A 86 -11.56 -3.14 -5.53
N ILE A 87 -10.69 -2.97 -4.54
CA ILE A 87 -9.96 -4.10 -3.92
C ILE A 87 -10.93 -5.08 -3.27
N LYS A 88 -11.89 -4.55 -2.52
CA LYS A 88 -12.91 -5.37 -1.86
C LYS A 88 -13.70 -6.22 -2.84
N GLU A 89 -14.18 -5.61 -3.92
CA GLU A 89 -14.90 -6.32 -4.98
C GLU A 89 -14.03 -7.39 -5.63
N LEU A 90 -12.78 -7.05 -5.96
CA LEU A 90 -11.83 -7.98 -6.55
C LEU A 90 -11.62 -9.21 -5.65
N VAL A 91 -11.37 -8.98 -4.37
CA VAL A 91 -11.13 -10.04 -3.39
C VAL A 91 -12.36 -10.92 -3.24
N LEU A 92 -13.53 -10.34 -3.03
CA LEU A 92 -14.77 -11.11 -2.80
C LEU A 92 -15.26 -11.85 -4.04
N ASN A 93 -14.94 -11.36 -5.25
CA ASN A 93 -15.22 -12.08 -6.48
C ASN A 93 -14.37 -13.34 -6.64
N VAL A 94 -13.17 -13.35 -6.09
CA VAL A 94 -12.28 -14.53 -6.13
C VAL A 94 -12.59 -15.48 -4.99
N ASP A 95 -12.81 -14.97 -3.79
CA ASP A 95 -13.14 -15.75 -2.60
C ASP A 95 -14.19 -14.98 -1.77
N SER A 96 -15.47 -15.38 -1.91
CA SER A 96 -16.56 -14.72 -1.21
C SER A 96 -16.49 -14.83 0.32
N LYS A 97 -15.63 -15.71 0.83
CA LYS A 97 -15.43 -15.95 2.27
C LYS A 97 -14.10 -15.38 2.76
N ALA A 98 -13.39 -14.60 1.94
CA ALA A 98 -12.13 -13.98 2.35
C ALA A 98 -12.32 -13.09 3.57
N ASP A 99 -11.37 -13.16 4.48
CA ASP A 99 -11.34 -12.33 5.68
C ASP A 99 -10.57 -11.04 5.37
N ILE A 100 -11.28 -9.95 5.13
CA ILE A 100 -10.70 -8.65 4.79
C ILE A 100 -10.50 -7.84 6.07
N ILE A 101 -9.26 -7.46 6.33
CA ILE A 101 -8.86 -6.68 7.51
C ILE A 101 -8.29 -5.34 7.03
N TYR A 102 -8.86 -4.24 7.50
CA TYR A 102 -8.34 -2.90 7.26
C TYR A 102 -7.40 -2.53 8.40
N LYS A 103 -6.16 -2.19 8.07
CA LYS A 103 -5.17 -1.79 9.06
C LYS A 103 -4.76 -0.35 8.83
N LEU A 104 -5.25 0.54 9.65
CA LEU A 104 -4.91 1.96 9.61
C LEU A 104 -3.61 2.23 10.37
N PHE A 105 -2.66 2.88 9.69
CA PHE A 105 -1.40 3.34 10.26
C PHE A 105 -1.53 4.84 10.56
N ASN A 106 -1.75 5.16 11.81
CA ASN A 106 -2.05 6.52 12.24
C ASN A 106 -0.85 7.19 12.92
N THR A 107 0.29 7.15 12.23
CA THR A 107 1.52 7.80 12.68
C THR A 107 1.39 9.32 12.57
N PRO A 108 1.86 10.10 13.55
CA PRO A 108 1.81 11.56 13.46
C PRO A 108 2.45 12.09 12.19
N LEU A 109 1.84 13.14 11.61
CA LEU A 109 2.30 13.73 10.35
C LEU A 109 3.78 14.14 10.38
N THR A 110 4.23 14.78 11.45
CA THR A 110 5.63 15.21 11.59
C THR A 110 6.59 14.04 11.54
N GLU A 111 6.23 12.92 12.12
CA GLU A 111 7.04 11.70 12.08
C GLU A 111 7.06 11.10 10.68
N CYS A 112 5.93 11.09 9.99
CA CYS A 112 5.86 10.62 8.60
C CYS A 112 6.75 11.48 7.69
N VAL A 113 6.68 12.79 7.80
CA VAL A 113 7.51 13.73 7.03
C VAL A 113 9.00 13.48 7.31
N THR A 114 9.39 13.36 8.57
CA THR A 114 10.78 13.10 8.95
C THR A 114 11.29 11.79 8.33
N ARG A 115 10.49 10.74 8.37
CA ARG A 115 10.86 9.44 7.79
C ARG A 115 11.01 9.51 6.28
N VAL A 116 10.11 10.24 5.59
CA VAL A 116 10.19 10.41 4.13
C VAL A 116 11.42 11.23 3.75
N GLU A 117 11.69 12.32 4.45
CA GLU A 117 12.90 13.14 4.22
C GLU A 117 14.17 12.31 4.38
N LYS A 118 14.25 11.52 5.44
CA LYS A 118 15.40 10.65 5.70
C LYS A 118 15.58 9.62 4.61
N ARG A 119 14.50 9.00 4.15
CA ARG A 119 14.53 8.02 3.07
C ARG A 119 14.92 8.67 1.75
N ASN A 120 14.37 9.84 1.44
CA ASN A 120 14.71 10.59 0.22
C ASN A 120 16.21 10.91 0.13
N ALA A 121 16.84 11.21 1.25
CA ALA A 121 18.26 11.53 1.30
C ALA A 121 19.17 10.40 0.77
N SER A 122 18.71 9.16 0.80
CA SER A 122 19.46 8.00 0.31
C SER A 122 18.96 7.47 -1.03
N LEU A 123 17.97 8.13 -1.66
CA LEU A 123 17.38 7.71 -2.93
C LEU A 123 17.80 8.65 -4.08
N PRO A 124 17.87 8.11 -5.31
CA PRO A 124 17.98 8.95 -6.51
C PRO A 124 16.81 9.93 -6.59
N GLU A 125 17.05 11.11 -7.18
CA GLU A 125 16.05 12.18 -7.26
C GLU A 125 14.71 11.71 -7.86
N ASP A 126 14.75 10.88 -8.89
CA ASP A 126 13.55 10.38 -9.57
C ASP A 126 12.78 9.32 -8.77
N GLU A 127 13.36 8.79 -7.69
CA GLU A 127 12.68 7.87 -6.77
C GLU A 127 12.21 8.53 -5.48
N GLN A 128 12.55 9.80 -5.27
CA GLN A 128 12.15 10.53 -4.07
C GLN A 128 10.66 10.88 -4.09
N ILE A 129 10.05 10.85 -2.93
CA ILE A 129 8.67 11.29 -2.74
C ILE A 129 8.69 12.76 -2.31
N PRO A 130 8.15 13.69 -3.10
CA PRO A 130 8.04 15.09 -2.67
C PRO A 130 7.25 15.21 -1.37
N ILE A 131 7.73 16.02 -0.45
CA ILE A 131 7.04 16.24 0.83
C ILE A 131 5.63 16.83 0.61
N SER A 132 5.46 17.64 -0.44
CA SER A 132 4.14 18.15 -0.84
C SER A 132 3.12 17.01 -1.06
N VAL A 133 3.54 15.87 -1.59
CA VAL A 133 2.66 14.70 -1.80
C VAL A 133 2.22 14.12 -0.46
N VAL A 134 3.11 14.05 0.52
CA VAL A 134 2.78 13.58 1.87
C VAL A 134 1.75 14.50 2.52
N LEU A 135 1.99 15.81 2.43
CA LEU A 135 1.10 16.82 3.02
C LEU A 135 -0.28 16.84 2.34
N GLU A 136 -0.32 16.74 1.03
CA GLU A 136 -1.57 16.67 0.26
C GLU A 136 -2.39 15.44 0.60
N THR A 137 -1.74 14.29 0.70
CA THR A 137 -2.41 13.04 1.06
C THR A 137 -2.98 13.12 2.47
N PHE A 138 -2.22 13.62 3.42
CA PHE A 138 -2.69 13.83 4.78
C PHE A 138 -3.88 14.79 4.81
N ASP A 139 -3.77 15.93 4.15
CA ASP A 139 -4.80 16.96 4.16
C ASP A 139 -6.12 16.46 3.56
N ARG A 140 -6.03 15.66 2.51
CA ARG A 140 -7.19 15.07 1.85
C ARG A 140 -7.95 14.06 2.71
N TYR A 141 -7.24 13.27 3.50
CA TYR A 141 -7.83 12.12 4.21
C TYR A 141 -7.87 12.22 5.72
N LYS A 142 -7.31 13.27 6.32
CA LYS A 142 -7.18 13.41 7.79
C LYS A 142 -8.50 13.34 8.53
N GLU A 143 -9.55 13.95 8.01
CA GLU A 143 -10.86 13.95 8.67
C GLU A 143 -11.57 12.62 8.54
N VAL A 144 -11.49 12.02 7.35
CA VAL A 144 -12.17 10.75 7.05
C VAL A 144 -11.60 9.59 7.89
N TYR A 145 -10.28 9.58 8.07
CA TYR A 145 -9.58 8.47 8.74
C TYR A 145 -9.02 8.84 10.12
N GLY A 146 -9.27 10.04 10.61
CA GLY A 146 -8.77 10.47 11.92
C GLY A 146 -7.25 10.52 12.01
N LEU A 147 -6.56 10.96 10.95
CA LEU A 147 -5.11 11.03 10.93
C LEU A 147 -4.57 12.07 11.91
N ILE A 148 -3.42 11.80 12.52
CA ILE A 148 -2.84 12.62 13.59
C ILE A 148 -1.95 13.73 13.04
N PHE A 149 -2.12 14.94 13.57
CA PHE A 149 -1.38 16.13 13.11
C PHE A 149 0.09 16.16 13.52
N LYS A 150 0.40 15.73 14.71
CA LYS A 150 1.75 15.86 15.28
C LYS A 150 2.84 15.13 14.52
#